data_f8a8045483c12e35db9756b308877cc7
#
_entry.id   f8a8045483c12e35db9756b308877cc7
#
_cell.length_a   1.000
_cell.length_b   1.000
_cell.length_c   1.000
_cell.angle_alpha   90.00
_cell.angle_beta   90.00
_cell.angle_gamma   90.00
#
_symmetry.space_group_name_H-M   'P 1'
#
loop_
_entity.id
_entity.type
_entity.pdbx_description
1 polymer ?
#
loop_
_entity_poly.entity_id
_entity_poly.type
_entity_poly.pdbx_seq_one_letter_code
_entity_poly.pdbx_strand_id
1 'polypeptide(L)'
;MEYIDNPGVRYADTEVEAVINYIVRRTESGISGGVSFTNAVTTGFGDDNVYIRATHKLSQFGLNYYLSYRDYDDRKVDEEQMFSFTEAKERRRELIGISTPFSYQDHSIEASYNLTKPEKYIFNAVFTENIYNSPHGDYGQLIKETEQKDLYNYT
;
A
#
# COMPACT_ATOMS: atom_id res chain seq x y z
N MET A 1 -32.04 10.88 -10.02
CA MET A 1 -31.21 11.73 -10.87
C MET A 1 -32.05 12.95 -11.19
N GLU A 2 -31.59 14.13 -10.83
CA GLU A 2 -32.24 15.40 -11.07
C GLU A 2 -31.32 16.22 -11.98
N TYR A 3 -31.87 16.67 -13.10
CA TYR A 3 -31.17 17.54 -14.04
C TYR A 3 -31.66 18.98 -13.81
N ILE A 4 -30.75 19.87 -13.47
CA ILE A 4 -31.02 21.29 -13.23
C ILE A 4 -30.41 22.07 -14.37
N ASP A 5 -31.26 22.57 -15.26
CA ASP A 5 -30.89 23.48 -16.33
C ASP A 5 -30.87 24.90 -15.77
N ASN A 6 -29.82 25.66 -16.04
CA ASN A 6 -29.61 26.99 -15.53
C ASN A 6 -29.57 27.05 -13.98
N PRO A 7 -28.53 26.53 -13.33
CA PRO A 7 -28.50 26.30 -11.88
C PRO A 7 -28.43 27.56 -11.01
N GLY A 8 -28.44 28.77 -11.57
CA GLY A 8 -28.52 30.03 -10.86
C GLY A 8 -27.35 30.30 -9.90
N VAL A 9 -27.54 31.33 -9.06
CA VAL A 9 -26.50 31.89 -8.13
C VAL A 9 -25.97 30.86 -7.10
N ARG A 10 -26.63 29.75 -6.91
CA ARG A 10 -26.22 28.70 -5.95
C ARG A 10 -24.93 27.95 -6.37
N TYR A 11 -24.60 28.00 -7.65
CA TYR A 11 -23.43 27.40 -8.25
C TYR A 11 -22.66 28.51 -8.99
N ALA A 12 -22.16 29.47 -8.27
CA ALA A 12 -21.66 30.77 -8.69
C ALA A 12 -20.51 30.78 -9.73
N ASP A 13 -20.35 29.75 -10.50
CA ASP A 13 -19.40 29.70 -11.61
C ASP A 13 -20.15 29.98 -12.91
N THR A 14 -19.74 31.04 -13.62
CA THR A 14 -20.37 31.50 -14.85
C THR A 14 -20.17 30.54 -16.04
N GLU A 15 -19.36 29.48 -15.88
CA GLU A 15 -19.09 28.50 -16.93
C GLU A 15 -19.92 27.21 -16.77
N VAL A 16 -20.78 27.11 -15.74
CA VAL A 16 -21.62 25.93 -15.49
C VAL A 16 -22.95 26.07 -16.24
N GLU A 17 -23.11 25.34 -17.33
CA GLU A 17 -24.37 25.32 -18.12
C GLU A 17 -25.46 24.48 -17.47
N ALA A 18 -25.10 23.36 -16.81
CA ALA A 18 -26.05 22.46 -16.16
C ALA A 18 -25.44 21.71 -14.98
N VAL A 19 -26.25 21.34 -14.01
CA VAL A 19 -25.86 20.53 -12.87
C VAL A 19 -26.65 19.22 -12.84
N ILE A 20 -25.94 18.09 -12.75
CA ILE A 20 -26.56 16.78 -12.56
C ILE A 20 -26.48 16.44 -11.07
N ASN A 21 -27.62 16.47 -10.39
CA ASN A 21 -27.72 16.01 -9.02
C ASN A 21 -28.01 14.51 -8.96
N TYR A 22 -27.02 13.75 -8.48
CA TYR A 22 -27.13 12.29 -8.32
C TYR A 22 -27.63 11.98 -6.91
N ILE A 23 -28.93 11.79 -6.77
CA ILE A 23 -29.52 11.36 -5.50
C ILE A 23 -29.33 9.85 -5.34
N VAL A 24 -28.31 9.46 -4.59
CA VAL A 24 -28.10 8.05 -4.21
C VAL A 24 -29.00 7.75 -3.01
N ARG A 25 -29.94 6.84 -3.18
CA ARG A 25 -30.69 6.27 -2.03
C ARG A 25 -29.70 5.47 -1.20
N ARG A 26 -29.35 5.97 -0.03
CA ARG A 26 -28.60 5.16 0.95
C ARG A 26 -29.46 4.01 1.42
N THR A 27 -28.92 2.81 1.41
CA THR A 27 -29.52 1.67 2.08
C THR A 27 -29.57 2.00 3.58
N GLU A 28 -30.76 2.02 4.16
CA GLU A 28 -30.96 2.41 5.57
C GLU A 28 -30.26 1.46 6.56
N SER A 29 -30.08 0.20 6.15
CA SER A 29 -29.37 -0.80 6.95
C SER A 29 -28.83 -1.91 6.03
N GLY A 30 -27.66 -2.41 6.32
CA GLY A 30 -27.05 -3.49 5.57
C GLY A 30 -25.67 -3.86 6.11
N ILE A 31 -25.24 -5.08 5.77
CA ILE A 31 -23.90 -5.58 6.07
C ILE A 31 -23.28 -6.03 4.75
N SER A 32 -22.03 -5.68 4.55
CA SER A 32 -21.19 -6.17 3.45
C SER A 32 -19.83 -6.57 4.00
N GLY A 33 -19.17 -7.49 3.35
CA GLY A 33 -17.84 -7.92 3.73
C GLY A 33 -17.20 -8.75 2.64
N GLY A 34 -15.93 -8.98 2.77
CA GLY A 34 -15.16 -9.80 1.85
C GLY A 34 -13.89 -10.31 2.48
N VAL A 35 -13.34 -11.32 1.83
CA VAL A 35 -12.06 -11.93 2.18
C VAL A 35 -11.22 -12.07 0.92
N SER A 36 -9.92 -11.86 1.06
CA SER A 36 -8.94 -12.11 0.01
C SER A 36 -7.75 -12.83 0.63
N PHE A 37 -7.39 -13.97 0.07
CA PHE A 37 -6.26 -14.77 0.52
C PHE A 37 -5.30 -14.98 -0.64
N THR A 38 -4.05 -14.58 -0.44
CA THR A 38 -2.97 -14.79 -1.39
C THR A 38 -1.83 -15.50 -0.67
N ASN A 39 -1.82 -16.82 -0.76
CA ASN A 39 -0.87 -17.64 -0.03
C ASN A 39 -0.11 -18.56 -0.99
N ALA A 40 1.19 -18.71 -0.80
CA ALA A 40 1.97 -19.70 -1.50
C ALA A 40 1.81 -21.08 -0.87
N VAL A 41 1.84 -22.13 -1.70
CA VAL A 41 1.68 -23.52 -1.26
C VAL A 41 3.02 -24.13 -0.84
N THR A 42 4.12 -23.62 -1.37
CA THR A 42 5.47 -24.23 -1.25
C THR A 42 6.44 -23.41 -0.41
N THR A 43 6.04 -22.24 0.05
CA THR A 43 6.90 -21.33 0.82
C THR A 43 6.07 -20.51 1.80
N GLY A 44 6.69 -20.04 2.86
CA GLY A 44 6.06 -19.16 3.85
C GLY A 44 5.78 -17.77 3.29
N PHE A 45 4.70 -17.64 2.54
CA PHE A 45 4.25 -16.37 1.94
C PHE A 45 2.74 -16.25 2.05
N GLY A 46 2.26 -15.13 2.54
CA GLY A 46 0.85 -14.81 2.52
C GLY A 46 0.59 -13.33 2.66
N ASP A 47 -0.46 -12.87 1.96
CA ASP A 47 -1.07 -11.56 2.06
C ASP A 47 -2.58 -11.76 2.12
N ASP A 48 -3.14 -11.61 3.31
CA ASP A 48 -4.53 -11.91 3.59
C ASP A 48 -5.27 -10.64 4.03
N ASN A 49 -6.50 -10.49 3.57
CA ASN A 49 -7.34 -9.38 3.96
C ASN A 49 -8.76 -9.86 4.28
N VAL A 50 -9.31 -9.33 5.34
CA VAL A 50 -10.72 -9.54 5.73
C VAL A 50 -11.32 -8.18 6.06
N TYR A 51 -12.46 -7.87 5.47
CA TYR A 51 -13.17 -6.65 5.82
C TYR A 51 -14.66 -6.89 6.04
N ILE A 52 -15.24 -6.10 6.92
CA ILE A 52 -16.66 -6.03 7.17
C ILE A 52 -17.10 -4.57 7.28
N ARG A 53 -18.27 -4.27 6.71
CA ARG A 53 -18.89 -2.97 6.81
C ARG A 53 -20.36 -3.14 7.16
N ALA A 54 -20.80 -2.47 8.20
CA ALA A 54 -22.20 -2.45 8.63
C ALA A 54 -22.75 -1.03 8.56
N THR A 55 -23.90 -0.85 7.95
CA THR A 55 -24.61 0.43 7.90
C THR A 55 -25.94 0.28 8.63
N HIS A 56 -26.22 1.18 9.53
CA HIS A 56 -27.51 1.28 10.20
C HIS A 56 -27.95 2.75 10.25
N LYS A 57 -28.99 3.08 9.50
CA LYS A 57 -29.52 4.45 9.38
C LYS A 57 -28.43 5.47 9.01
N LEU A 58 -28.05 6.31 9.96
CA LEU A 58 -27.06 7.38 9.79
C LEU A 58 -25.63 6.93 10.13
N SER A 59 -25.49 5.76 10.74
CA SER A 59 -24.23 5.22 11.23
C SER A 59 -23.66 4.20 10.26
N GLN A 60 -22.36 4.22 10.07
CA GLN A 60 -21.62 3.22 9.33
C GLN A 60 -20.39 2.79 10.14
N PHE A 61 -20.24 1.49 10.31
CA PHE A 61 -19.09 0.85 10.94
C PHE A 61 -18.29 0.12 9.88
N GLY A 62 -16.98 0.20 9.97
CA GLY A 62 -16.04 -0.57 9.16
C GLY A 62 -15.00 -1.23 10.04
N LEU A 63 -14.65 -2.46 9.72
CA LEU A 63 -13.49 -3.17 10.26
C LEU A 63 -12.74 -3.78 9.10
N ASN A 64 -11.44 -3.54 9.05
CA ASN A 64 -10.52 -4.12 8.08
C ASN A 64 -9.34 -4.73 8.84
N TYR A 65 -8.99 -5.95 8.50
CA TYR A 65 -7.81 -6.65 9.00
C TYR A 65 -6.98 -7.12 7.83
N TYR A 66 -5.70 -6.80 7.87
CA TYR A 66 -4.71 -7.22 6.90
C TYR A 66 -3.58 -7.94 7.62
N LEU A 67 -3.17 -9.07 7.05
CA LEU A 67 -2.01 -9.86 7.47
C LEU A 67 -1.08 -10.04 6.30
N SER A 68 0.17 -9.64 6.46
CA SER A 68 1.26 -9.99 5.55
C SER A 68 2.31 -10.78 6.29
N TYR A 69 2.71 -11.92 5.76
CA TYR A 69 3.78 -12.71 6.38
C TYR A 69 4.71 -13.30 5.34
N ARG A 70 5.96 -13.45 5.76
CA ARG A 70 7.00 -14.14 5.01
C ARG A 70 7.77 -15.01 5.98
N ASP A 71 8.12 -16.21 5.53
CA ASP A 71 8.93 -17.16 6.29
C ASP A 71 9.76 -18.01 5.31
N TYR A 72 11.01 -17.61 5.10
CA TYR A 72 11.93 -18.21 4.17
C TYR A 72 13.13 -18.76 4.93
N ASP A 73 13.47 -20.02 4.71
CA ASP A 73 14.67 -20.64 5.29
C ASP A 73 15.94 -20.03 4.70
N ASP A 74 15.90 -19.69 3.41
CA ASP A 74 17.03 -19.20 2.65
C ASP A 74 16.63 -17.96 1.82
N ARG A 75 17.22 -16.81 2.15
CA ARG A 75 17.12 -15.61 1.36
C ARG A 75 18.50 -15.13 0.94
N LYS A 76 18.66 -14.87 -0.35
CA LYS A 76 19.85 -14.21 -0.91
C LYS A 76 19.43 -12.92 -1.60
N VAL A 77 20.26 -11.88 -1.43
CA VAL A 77 20.12 -10.63 -2.16
C VAL A 77 21.45 -10.31 -2.83
N ASP A 78 21.53 -10.60 -4.12
CA ASP A 78 22.68 -10.25 -4.95
C ASP A 78 22.41 -8.88 -5.60
N GLU A 79 23.38 -8.00 -5.58
CA GLU A 79 23.27 -6.68 -6.15
C GLU A 79 24.54 -6.33 -6.93
N GLU A 80 24.38 -5.66 -8.04
CA GLU A 80 25.47 -5.12 -8.84
C GLU A 80 25.34 -3.61 -8.95
N GLN A 81 26.37 -2.90 -8.56
CA GLN A 81 26.44 -1.45 -8.62
C GLN A 81 27.57 -1.03 -9.56
N MET A 82 27.24 -0.19 -10.55
CA MET A 82 28.20 0.37 -11.48
C MET A 82 28.30 1.88 -11.28
N PHE A 83 29.50 2.34 -11.01
CA PHE A 83 29.80 3.77 -10.80
C PHE A 83 30.60 4.28 -11.98
N SER A 84 30.08 5.26 -12.73
CA SER A 84 30.78 5.95 -13.81
C SER A 84 31.24 7.33 -13.33
N PHE A 85 32.53 7.60 -13.45
CA PHE A 85 33.14 8.88 -13.09
C PHE A 85 33.52 9.68 -14.34
N THR A 86 33.57 11.01 -14.22
CA THR A 86 33.75 11.95 -15.35
C THR A 86 35.06 11.79 -16.14
N GLU A 87 36.00 10.99 -15.66
CA GLU A 87 37.32 10.77 -16.30
C GLU A 87 37.48 9.33 -16.86
N ALA A 88 36.44 8.76 -17.44
CA ALA A 88 36.42 7.41 -18.03
C ALA A 88 36.91 6.30 -17.06
N LYS A 89 36.65 6.47 -15.76
CA LYS A 89 36.90 5.44 -14.78
C LYS A 89 35.54 4.81 -14.40
N GLU A 90 35.46 3.52 -14.58
CA GLU A 90 34.32 2.73 -14.11
C GLU A 90 34.72 1.90 -12.91
N ARG A 91 33.87 1.89 -11.91
CA ARG A 91 34.04 1.04 -10.73
C ARG A 91 32.81 0.15 -10.62
N ARG A 92 33.05 -1.14 -10.61
CA ARG A 92 32.02 -2.15 -10.43
C ARG A 92 32.11 -2.71 -9.01
N ARG A 93 30.99 -2.73 -8.32
CA ARG A 93 30.85 -3.36 -7.02
C ARG A 93 29.81 -4.47 -7.13
N GLU A 94 30.22 -5.67 -6.81
CA GLU A 94 29.34 -6.83 -6.67
C GLU A 94 29.08 -7.08 -5.19
N LEU A 95 27.81 -7.12 -4.79
CA LEU A 95 27.38 -7.51 -3.47
C LEU A 95 26.76 -8.90 -3.59
N ILE A 96 27.45 -9.90 -3.07
CA ILE A 96 27.04 -11.30 -3.15
C ILE A 96 26.34 -11.64 -1.85
N GLY A 97 25.05 -11.97 -1.92
CA GLY A 97 24.24 -12.31 -0.77
C GLY A 97 24.71 -13.62 -0.10
N ILE A 98 24.70 -13.60 1.22
CA ILE A 98 24.86 -14.80 2.03
C ILE A 98 23.46 -15.32 2.33
N SER A 99 23.24 -16.62 2.13
CA SER A 99 21.97 -17.25 2.47
C SER A 99 21.68 -17.13 3.96
N THR A 100 20.56 -16.51 4.31
CA THR A 100 20.09 -16.31 5.68
C THR A 100 18.59 -16.54 5.78
N PRO A 101 18.08 -17.05 6.91
CA PRO A 101 16.64 -17.09 7.13
C PRO A 101 16.05 -15.68 7.15
N PHE A 102 14.82 -15.57 6.68
CA PHE A 102 14.09 -14.31 6.68
C PHE A 102 12.63 -14.53 7.04
N SER A 103 12.17 -13.87 8.08
CA SER A 103 10.77 -13.95 8.45
C SER A 103 10.24 -12.66 9.04
N TYR A 104 9.00 -12.35 8.71
CA TYR A 104 8.24 -11.29 9.36
C TYR A 104 6.73 -11.60 9.35
N GLN A 105 6.03 -10.94 10.24
CA GLN A 105 4.58 -10.86 10.28
C GLN A 105 4.19 -9.40 10.50
N ASP A 106 3.28 -8.92 9.68
CA ASP A 106 2.72 -7.57 9.75
C ASP A 106 1.20 -7.66 9.83
N HIS A 107 0.64 -7.20 10.93
CA HIS A 107 -0.78 -7.17 11.17
C HIS A 107 -1.25 -5.72 11.17
N SER A 108 -2.25 -5.39 10.37
CA SER A 108 -2.89 -4.09 10.37
C SER A 108 -4.38 -4.24 10.64
N ILE A 109 -4.86 -3.52 11.64
CA ILE A 109 -6.27 -3.48 12.02
C ILE A 109 -6.74 -2.03 11.87
N GLU A 110 -7.78 -1.82 11.11
CA GLU A 110 -8.46 -0.54 11.01
C GLU A 110 -9.92 -0.68 11.39
N ALA A 111 -10.35 0.09 12.38
CA ALA A 111 -11.76 0.22 12.75
C ALA A 111 -12.23 1.64 12.46
N SER A 112 -13.34 1.78 11.77
CA SER A 112 -13.90 3.07 11.39
C SER A 112 -15.36 3.22 11.81
N TYR A 113 -15.71 4.43 12.21
CA TYR A 113 -17.07 4.81 12.49
C TYR A 113 -17.43 6.13 11.81
N ASN A 114 -18.52 6.12 11.07
CA ASN A 114 -19.08 7.27 10.39
C ASN A 114 -20.49 7.54 10.86
N LEU A 115 -20.78 8.77 11.26
CA LEU A 115 -22.12 9.24 11.56
C LEU A 115 -22.40 10.49 10.72
N THR A 116 -23.34 10.40 9.80
CA THR A 116 -23.65 11.52 8.90
C THR A 116 -25.14 11.86 8.93
N LYS A 117 -25.46 13.05 9.40
CA LYS A 117 -26.79 13.64 9.27
C LYS A 117 -26.73 14.78 8.27
N PRO A 118 -27.33 14.65 7.09
CA PRO A 118 -27.30 15.69 6.06
C PRO A 118 -27.69 17.06 6.62
N GLU A 119 -26.97 18.10 6.20
CA GLU A 119 -27.20 19.50 6.58
C GLU A 119 -27.02 19.84 8.08
N LYS A 120 -26.63 18.87 8.91
CA LYS A 120 -26.47 19.12 10.36
C LYS A 120 -25.06 18.81 10.85
N TYR A 121 -24.58 17.59 10.69
CA TYR A 121 -23.24 17.20 11.17
C TYR A 121 -22.70 15.97 10.46
N ILE A 122 -21.37 15.89 10.45
CA ILE A 122 -20.61 14.70 10.04
C ILE A 122 -19.62 14.43 11.16
N PHE A 123 -19.59 13.19 11.63
CA PHE A 123 -18.60 12.71 12.57
C PHE A 123 -17.91 11.48 12.01
N ASN A 124 -16.57 11.50 11.99
CA ASN A 124 -15.73 10.39 11.55
C ASN A 124 -14.74 10.07 12.66
N ALA A 125 -14.60 8.78 12.96
CA ALA A 125 -13.55 8.26 13.82
C ALA A 125 -12.89 7.07 13.14
N VAL A 126 -11.55 7.05 13.16
CA VAL A 126 -10.76 5.93 12.65
C VAL A 126 -9.73 5.57 13.70
N PHE A 127 -9.63 4.29 13.98
CA PHE A 127 -8.60 3.69 14.80
C PHE A 127 -7.78 2.75 13.95
N THR A 128 -6.46 2.90 13.99
CA THR A 128 -5.54 2.02 13.25
C THR A 128 -4.48 1.51 14.23
N GLU A 129 -4.25 0.21 14.20
CA GLU A 129 -3.20 -0.48 14.95
C GLU A 129 -2.37 -1.31 13.98
N ASN A 130 -1.03 -1.21 14.09
CA ASN A 130 -0.09 -1.99 13.30
C ASN A 130 0.85 -2.73 14.26
N ILE A 131 0.92 -4.04 14.09
CA ILE A 131 1.77 -4.92 14.90
C ILE A 131 2.74 -5.61 13.95
N TYR A 132 4.01 -5.25 14.04
CA TYR A 132 5.07 -5.83 13.23
C TYR A 132 6.02 -6.64 14.09
N ASN A 133 6.32 -7.85 13.63
CA ASN A 133 7.31 -8.75 14.22
C ASN A 133 8.21 -9.32 13.14
N SER A 134 9.53 -9.21 13.31
CA SER A 134 10.52 -9.75 12.36
C SER A 134 11.64 -10.44 13.14
N PRO A 135 11.48 -11.72 13.47
CA PRO A 135 12.49 -12.47 14.21
C PRO A 135 13.77 -12.69 13.41
N HIS A 136 13.69 -12.72 12.07
CA HIS A 136 14.81 -12.91 11.15
C HIS A 136 14.76 -11.84 10.06
N GLY A 137 15.26 -10.63 10.36
CA GLY A 137 15.26 -9.49 9.43
C GLY A 137 16.63 -9.20 8.80
N ASP A 138 17.70 -9.75 9.36
CA ASP A 138 19.07 -9.47 8.95
C ASP A 138 19.44 -10.19 7.65
N TYR A 139 20.33 -9.56 6.89
CA TYR A 139 20.94 -10.16 5.71
C TYR A 139 22.44 -9.84 5.68
N GLY A 140 23.23 -10.76 5.16
CA GLY A 140 24.67 -10.59 4.97
C GLY A 140 25.01 -10.51 3.48
N GLN A 141 26.02 -9.70 3.15
CA GLN A 141 26.56 -9.60 1.81
C GLN A 141 28.08 -9.58 1.85
N LEU A 142 28.72 -10.25 0.89
CA LEU A 142 30.14 -10.12 0.60
C LEU A 142 30.31 -9.05 -0.47
N ILE A 143 31.16 -8.07 -0.21
CA ILE A 143 31.45 -6.98 -1.12
C ILE A 143 32.71 -7.30 -1.91
N LYS A 144 32.60 -7.35 -3.24
CA LYS A 144 33.72 -7.49 -4.16
C LYS A 144 33.79 -6.24 -5.03
N GLU A 145 34.89 -5.51 -4.93
CA GLU A 145 35.15 -4.30 -5.71
C GLU A 145 36.18 -4.57 -6.78
N THR A 146 35.89 -4.14 -8.00
CA THR A 146 36.83 -4.19 -9.13
C THR A 146 36.94 -2.80 -9.72
N GLU A 147 38.14 -2.24 -9.70
CA GLU A 147 38.49 -1.03 -10.44
C GLU A 147 38.94 -1.41 -11.85
N GLN A 148 38.24 -0.94 -12.86
CA GLN A 148 38.70 -1.07 -14.23
C GLN A 148 39.58 0.13 -14.53
N LYS A 149 40.92 -0.11 -14.65
CA LYS A 149 41.84 0.88 -15.18
C LYS A 149 41.76 0.81 -16.71
N ASP A 150 41.29 1.87 -17.34
CA ASP A 150 41.43 2.00 -18.79
C ASP A 150 42.92 2.03 -19.14
N LEU A 151 43.34 0.99 -19.81
CA LEU A 151 44.62 0.99 -20.53
C LEU A 151 44.42 1.81 -21.82
N TYR A 152 44.64 3.13 -21.73
CA TYR A 152 44.88 3.92 -22.93
C TYR A 152 46.25 3.54 -23.45
N ASN A 153 46.28 2.66 -24.42
CA ASN A 153 47.44 2.48 -25.28
C ASN A 153 47.52 3.69 -26.20
N TYR A 154 48.38 4.66 -25.87
CA TYR A 154 48.85 5.65 -26.83
C TYR A 154 49.81 4.93 -27.78
N THR A 155 49.43 4.69 -29.02
CA THR A 155 50.31 4.43 -30.13
C THR A 155 50.58 5.74 -30.86
#